data_ba7a365fea6e8093e2213aed663797d1
#
_entry.id   ba7a365fea6e8093e2213aed663797d1
#
_cell.length_a   1.000
_cell.length_b   1.000
_cell.length_c   1.000
_cell.angle_alpha   90.00
_cell.angle_beta   90.00
_cell.angle_gamma   90.00
#
_symmetry.space_group_name_H-M   'P 1'
#
loop_
_entity.id
_entity.type
_entity.pdbx_description
1 polymer ?
#
loop_
_entity_poly.entity_id
_entity_poly.type
_entity_poly.pdbx_seq_one_letter_code
_entity_poly.pdbx_strand_id
1 'polypeptide(L)'
;MGGTRIESRIICVFPIRVYKIIDKKLSMLVRKCLNLQSPISTLHQRSPVNPVNPVKKMDFTHEHEMFRQMVRKFVQTEIDPHVDEWEEARIFPAHDLFKKMGNLGLLGLTYPEQYGGGGVDYWYNAILLEEVGRAKCAGVPMAIAVQTDMATPALAEHGNDYQKETFLKPAIAGDAVFSIAVSEPDAGSDVAAIRTRAVMDGDEYVINGSKMWITNGTQADFLCLLTRTSGDYGFRGMSLIVVPTDTPGFSVSRKLEKLGNHSSDTAILSFDNMRIPARNRIGPEGMGFMLQMRQFQQERLAAVLMSLSGVEQIIRTTINYTRERHAFGKPLLHNQWIYFKISELLTEVEAQRQLAYHCVRRFVAGEDITREVSMAKLKGGRLAREAADWCLQFHGGMGYVEEYPMARYFRDSRLMSIGGGADEIMLRIIAKLEGILPEGE
;
A
#
# COMPACT_ATOMS: atom_id res chain seq x y z
N MET A 1 -40.68 -27.64 20.85
CA MET A 1 -39.60 -27.94 21.81
C MET A 1 -38.38 -28.37 21.02
N GLY A 2 -37.28 -27.66 21.07
CA GLY A 2 -36.08 -27.94 20.31
C GLY A 2 -35.24 -26.67 20.19
N GLY A 3 -34.51 -26.32 21.25
CA GLY A 3 -33.65 -25.14 21.30
C GLY A 3 -32.37 -25.35 20.51
N THR A 4 -32.09 -24.46 19.58
CA THR A 4 -30.83 -24.32 18.91
C THR A 4 -29.87 -23.46 19.78
N ARG A 5 -28.82 -24.06 20.29
CA ARG A 5 -27.70 -23.36 20.93
C ARG A 5 -26.92 -22.59 19.88
N ILE A 6 -26.88 -21.28 20.04
CA ILE A 6 -25.95 -20.39 19.35
C ILE A 6 -24.66 -20.42 20.15
N GLU A 7 -23.61 -21.05 19.63
CA GLU A 7 -22.23 -20.90 20.16
C GLU A 7 -21.65 -19.56 19.70
N SER A 8 -21.62 -18.61 20.62
CA SER A 8 -20.90 -17.35 20.45
C SER A 8 -19.38 -17.61 20.55
N ARG A 9 -18.68 -17.61 19.38
CA ARG A 9 -17.21 -17.59 19.35
C ARG A 9 -16.75 -16.19 19.75
N ILE A 10 -16.17 -16.09 20.94
CA ILE A 10 -15.50 -14.88 21.42
C ILE A 10 -14.20 -14.72 20.62
N ILE A 11 -14.16 -13.72 19.73
CA ILE A 11 -12.93 -13.27 19.08
C ILE A 11 -12.22 -12.36 20.08
N CYS A 12 -11.09 -12.82 20.63
CA CYS A 12 -10.23 -11.96 21.46
C CYS A 12 -9.53 -10.94 20.56
N VAL A 13 -10.06 -9.74 20.52
CA VAL A 13 -9.42 -8.57 19.88
C VAL A 13 -8.61 -7.84 20.96
N PHE A 14 -7.28 -7.80 20.80
CA PHE A 14 -6.41 -7.02 21.69
C PHE A 14 -5.87 -5.80 20.92
N PRO A 15 -6.08 -4.58 21.39
CA PRO A 15 -5.46 -3.39 20.81
C PRO A 15 -3.96 -3.33 21.13
N ILE A 16 -3.16 -2.83 20.20
CA ILE A 16 -1.69 -2.70 20.28
C ILE A 16 -1.22 -1.91 21.53
N ARG A 17 -2.08 -1.09 22.13
CA ARG A 17 -1.84 -0.38 23.40
C ARG A 17 -1.37 -1.25 24.57
N VAL A 18 -1.49 -2.58 24.49
CA VAL A 18 -1.21 -3.51 25.60
C VAL A 18 0.25 -3.98 25.63
N TYR A 19 1.05 -3.74 24.61
CA TYR A 19 2.38 -4.35 24.48
C TYR A 19 3.46 -3.84 25.43
N LYS A 20 3.35 -2.64 25.98
CA LYS A 20 4.33 -2.16 26.98
C LYS A 20 4.07 -2.62 28.43
N ILE A 21 2.93 -3.24 28.70
CA ILE A 21 2.56 -3.63 30.09
C ILE A 21 2.62 -5.16 30.33
N ILE A 22 2.89 -5.97 29.30
CA ILE A 22 2.67 -7.43 29.35
C ILE A 22 3.95 -8.26 29.15
N ASP A 23 5.04 -7.91 29.78
CA ASP A 23 6.24 -8.78 29.77
C ASP A 23 6.17 -9.95 30.76
N LYS A 24 5.19 -10.00 31.66
CA LYS A 24 5.05 -11.10 32.63
C LYS A 24 3.72 -11.88 32.61
N LYS A 25 2.67 -11.38 31.97
CA LYS A 25 1.37 -12.08 31.96
C LYS A 25 1.05 -12.80 30.63
N LEU A 26 1.67 -12.40 29.52
CA LEU A 26 1.40 -12.99 28.19
C LEU A 26 2.07 -14.36 28.02
N SER A 27 3.22 -14.61 28.65
CA SER A 27 3.89 -15.91 28.60
C SER A 27 3.07 -17.04 29.23
N MET A 28 2.18 -16.73 30.15
CA MET A 28 1.31 -17.72 30.82
C MET A 28 0.04 -18.04 30.01
N LEU A 29 -0.54 -17.08 29.28
CA LEU A 29 -1.78 -17.29 28.52
C LEU A 29 -1.52 -17.96 27.16
N VAL A 30 -0.43 -17.63 26.48
CA VAL A 30 -0.05 -18.26 25.21
C VAL A 30 0.29 -19.73 25.39
N ARG A 31 0.89 -20.13 26.53
CA ARG A 31 1.17 -21.54 26.86
C ARG A 31 -0.10 -22.38 27.08
N LYS A 32 -1.21 -21.76 27.47
CA LYS A 32 -2.49 -22.47 27.69
C LYS A 32 -3.29 -22.72 26.42
N CYS A 33 -3.08 -21.94 25.36
CA CYS A 33 -3.79 -22.11 24.08
C CYS A 33 -3.11 -23.06 23.10
N LEU A 34 -1.86 -23.48 23.35
CA LEU A 34 -1.08 -24.35 22.46
C LEU A 34 -1.08 -25.83 22.83
N ASN A 35 -1.76 -26.24 23.93
CA ASN A 35 -1.81 -27.63 24.37
C ASN A 35 -3.13 -28.31 23.97
N LEU A 36 -3.33 -28.51 22.67
CA LEU A 36 -4.27 -29.51 22.15
C LEU A 36 -3.55 -30.32 21.08
N GLN A 37 -2.81 -31.33 21.52
CA GLN A 37 -2.35 -32.42 20.68
C GLN A 37 -3.29 -33.61 20.85
N SER A 38 -3.83 -34.11 19.75
CA SER A 38 -4.27 -35.49 19.63
C SER A 38 -3.70 -36.12 18.35
N PRO A 39 -3.36 -37.41 18.35
CA PRO A 39 -2.50 -38.01 17.35
C PRO A 39 -3.30 -38.47 16.12
N ILE A 40 -2.79 -38.18 14.92
CA ILE A 40 -3.25 -38.81 13.67
C ILE A 40 -2.15 -39.68 13.12
N SER A 41 -2.55 -40.92 12.87
CA SER A 41 -1.78 -42.06 12.43
C SER A 41 -1.11 -41.90 11.05
N THR A 42 0.07 -42.48 10.97
CA THR A 42 0.93 -42.83 9.83
C THR A 42 0.20 -43.18 8.52
N LEU A 43 0.53 -42.44 7.45
CA LEU A 43 0.43 -42.94 6.07
C LEU A 43 1.56 -42.35 5.21
N HIS A 44 2.34 -43.28 4.68
CA HIS A 44 3.40 -43.24 3.67
C HIS A 44 4.00 -41.89 3.24
N GLN A 45 5.18 -41.59 3.79
CA GLN A 45 6.08 -40.54 3.37
C GLN A 45 6.72 -40.85 2.01
N ARG A 46 6.38 -40.11 0.97
CA ARG A 46 7.31 -39.77 -0.09
C ARG A 46 8.05 -38.52 0.36
N SER A 47 9.37 -38.56 0.35
CA SER A 47 10.24 -37.50 0.83
C SER A 47 9.86 -36.14 0.22
N PRO A 48 9.57 -35.13 1.04
CA PRO A 48 9.41 -33.78 0.52
C PRO A 48 10.79 -33.31 0.03
N VAL A 49 10.81 -32.71 -1.16
CA VAL A 49 11.93 -31.88 -1.59
C VAL A 49 12.18 -30.88 -0.46
N ASN A 50 13.37 -30.89 0.11
CA ASN A 50 13.76 -29.96 1.17
C ASN A 50 13.33 -28.53 0.77
N PRO A 51 12.60 -27.81 1.64
CA PRO A 51 12.40 -26.39 1.43
C PRO A 51 13.79 -25.78 1.34
N VAL A 52 14.02 -25.00 0.27
CA VAL A 52 15.22 -24.18 0.13
C VAL A 52 15.42 -23.48 1.47
N ASN A 53 16.57 -23.72 2.11
CA ASN A 53 16.92 -23.08 3.39
C ASN A 53 16.57 -21.61 3.30
N PRO A 54 15.72 -21.07 4.18
CA PRO A 54 15.49 -19.63 4.19
C PRO A 54 16.84 -18.96 4.41
N VAL A 55 17.24 -18.12 3.46
CA VAL A 55 18.34 -17.15 3.66
C VAL A 55 18.18 -16.61 5.08
N LYS A 56 19.29 -16.62 5.87
CA LYS A 56 19.31 -16.20 7.28
C LYS A 56 18.26 -15.13 7.52
N LYS A 57 17.27 -15.39 8.41
CA LYS A 57 16.24 -14.44 8.83
C LYS A 57 16.90 -13.10 9.08
N MET A 58 16.76 -12.17 8.13
CA MET A 58 17.26 -10.83 8.31
C MET A 58 16.30 -10.09 9.24
N ASP A 59 16.84 -9.56 10.31
CA ASP A 59 16.35 -8.46 11.13
C ASP A 59 14.92 -8.56 11.76
N PHE A 60 14.17 -9.64 11.54
CA PHE A 60 12.85 -9.82 12.14
C PHE A 60 12.89 -10.53 13.49
N THR A 61 12.36 -9.88 14.51
CA THR A 61 12.19 -10.46 15.85
C THR A 61 10.99 -11.40 15.91
N HIS A 62 10.79 -12.07 17.05
CA HIS A 62 9.60 -12.90 17.27
C HIS A 62 8.30 -12.07 17.22
N GLU A 63 8.32 -10.82 17.73
CA GLU A 63 7.19 -9.91 17.69
C GLU A 63 6.83 -9.53 16.24
N HIS A 64 7.83 -9.28 15.40
CA HIS A 64 7.63 -9.05 13.97
C HIS A 64 6.93 -10.24 13.29
N GLU A 65 7.32 -11.47 13.61
CA GLU A 65 6.69 -12.65 13.03
C GLU A 65 5.26 -12.87 13.56
N MET A 66 5.00 -12.58 14.83
CA MET A 66 3.64 -12.61 15.38
C MET A 66 2.75 -11.55 14.70
N PHE A 67 3.26 -10.34 14.51
CA PHE A 67 2.58 -9.27 13.80
C PHE A 67 2.28 -9.67 12.35
N ARG A 68 3.26 -10.25 11.63
CA ARG A 68 3.09 -10.78 10.28
C ARG A 68 1.94 -11.79 10.20
N GLN A 69 1.89 -12.73 11.14
CA GLN A 69 0.82 -13.73 11.19
C GLN A 69 -0.56 -13.10 11.43
N MET A 70 -0.63 -12.10 12.30
CA MET A 70 -1.86 -11.37 12.59
C MET A 70 -2.36 -10.62 11.35
N VAL A 71 -1.49 -9.87 10.65
CA VAL A 71 -1.86 -9.16 9.42
C VAL A 71 -2.26 -10.13 8.31
N ARG A 72 -1.50 -11.22 8.12
CA ARG A 72 -1.86 -12.28 7.16
C ARG A 72 -3.23 -12.85 7.40
N LYS A 73 -3.55 -13.15 8.66
CA LYS A 73 -4.88 -13.64 9.03
C LYS A 73 -5.95 -12.60 8.72
N PHE A 74 -5.71 -11.32 9.01
CA PHE A 74 -6.63 -10.24 8.67
C PHE A 74 -6.92 -10.20 7.17
N VAL A 75 -5.89 -10.27 6.32
CA VAL A 75 -6.07 -10.31 4.85
C VAL A 75 -6.93 -11.51 4.45
N GLN A 76 -6.65 -12.70 4.99
CA GLN A 76 -7.38 -13.94 4.67
C GLN A 76 -8.83 -13.95 5.13
N THR A 77 -9.17 -13.21 6.21
CA THR A 77 -10.53 -13.21 6.78
C THR A 77 -11.35 -11.99 6.40
N GLU A 78 -10.74 -10.82 6.22
CA GLU A 78 -11.44 -9.56 6.04
C GLU A 78 -11.31 -8.97 4.62
N ILE A 79 -10.35 -9.44 3.81
CA ILE A 79 -10.14 -8.94 2.44
C ILE A 79 -10.42 -10.03 1.41
N ASP A 80 -9.66 -11.13 1.44
CA ASP A 80 -9.68 -12.15 0.39
C ASP A 80 -11.06 -12.75 0.07
N PRO A 81 -11.97 -12.96 1.06
CA PRO A 81 -13.29 -13.51 0.80
C PRO A 81 -14.22 -12.57 0.01
N HIS A 82 -13.93 -11.25 0.03
CA HIS A 82 -14.79 -10.22 -0.55
C HIS A 82 -14.24 -9.65 -1.87
N VAL A 83 -13.04 -10.08 -2.29
CA VAL A 83 -12.34 -9.49 -3.43
C VAL A 83 -13.18 -9.55 -4.71
N ASP A 84 -13.81 -10.68 -5.01
CA ASP A 84 -14.57 -10.83 -6.25
C ASP A 84 -15.79 -9.90 -6.27
N GLU A 85 -16.50 -9.77 -5.15
CA GLU A 85 -17.60 -8.82 -4.97
C GLU A 85 -17.13 -7.36 -5.17
N TRP A 86 -16.00 -6.98 -4.55
CA TRP A 86 -15.49 -5.62 -4.65
C TRP A 86 -14.90 -5.28 -6.03
N GLU A 87 -14.32 -6.26 -6.71
CA GLU A 87 -13.86 -6.10 -8.09
C GLU A 87 -15.04 -5.87 -9.06
N GLU A 88 -16.14 -6.61 -8.89
CA GLU A 88 -17.38 -6.44 -9.66
C GLU A 88 -18.04 -5.08 -9.37
N ALA A 89 -18.18 -4.72 -8.10
CA ALA A 89 -18.74 -3.43 -7.66
C ALA A 89 -17.82 -2.23 -8.02
N ARG A 90 -16.56 -2.49 -8.36
CA ARG A 90 -15.52 -1.49 -8.64
C ARG A 90 -15.30 -0.52 -7.48
N ILE A 91 -15.49 -1.01 -6.26
CA ILE A 91 -15.29 -0.28 -5.01
C ILE A 91 -15.33 -1.27 -3.84
N PHE A 92 -14.49 -1.07 -2.84
CA PHE A 92 -14.61 -1.73 -1.53
C PHE A 92 -15.15 -0.75 -0.50
N PRO A 93 -15.79 -1.19 0.60
CA PRO A 93 -16.30 -0.31 1.65
C PRO A 93 -15.13 0.20 2.53
N ALA A 94 -14.54 1.35 2.16
CA ALA A 94 -13.32 1.85 2.79
C ALA A 94 -13.53 2.14 4.28
N HIS A 95 -14.64 2.78 4.68
CA HIS A 95 -14.93 3.08 6.07
C HIS A 95 -15.02 1.82 6.95
N ASP A 96 -15.72 0.78 6.46
CA ASP A 96 -15.87 -0.46 7.22
C ASP A 96 -14.54 -1.20 7.38
N LEU A 97 -13.76 -1.30 6.31
CA LEU A 97 -12.46 -1.98 6.35
C LEU A 97 -11.45 -1.20 7.21
N PHE A 98 -11.37 0.13 7.01
CA PHE A 98 -10.45 0.97 7.77
C PHE A 98 -10.82 1.02 9.26
N LYS A 99 -12.12 0.98 9.59
CA LYS A 99 -12.54 0.85 10.99
C LYS A 99 -12.07 -0.44 11.63
N LYS A 100 -12.14 -1.57 10.92
CA LYS A 100 -11.57 -2.86 11.39
C LYS A 100 -10.06 -2.76 11.56
N MET A 101 -9.35 -2.13 10.60
CA MET A 101 -7.89 -1.91 10.67
C MET A 101 -7.50 -0.98 11.82
N GLY A 102 -8.24 0.12 12.02
CA GLY A 102 -8.03 1.05 13.13
C GLY A 102 -8.19 0.39 14.49
N ASN A 103 -9.21 -0.44 14.66
CA ASN A 103 -9.43 -1.22 15.88
C ASN A 103 -8.27 -2.19 16.19
N LEU A 104 -7.52 -2.62 15.19
CA LEU A 104 -6.30 -3.43 15.33
C LEU A 104 -5.01 -2.58 15.41
N GLY A 105 -5.12 -1.24 15.32
CA GLY A 105 -3.99 -0.32 15.35
C GLY A 105 -3.11 -0.35 14.10
N LEU A 106 -3.64 -0.80 12.94
CA LEU A 106 -2.87 -0.99 11.70
C LEU A 106 -2.69 0.29 10.88
N LEU A 107 -3.46 1.35 11.14
CA LEU A 107 -3.47 2.57 10.30
C LEU A 107 -2.49 3.66 10.77
N GLY A 108 -1.79 3.45 11.89
CA GLY A 108 -0.87 4.45 12.44
C GLY A 108 0.34 3.83 13.14
N LEU A 109 0.91 2.75 12.60
CA LEU A 109 1.98 1.97 13.23
C LEU A 109 3.17 2.84 13.67
N THR A 110 3.65 3.72 12.82
CA THR A 110 4.82 4.57 13.07
C THR A 110 4.49 5.92 13.72
N TYR A 111 3.21 6.24 13.90
CA TYR A 111 2.77 7.55 14.39
C TYR A 111 2.80 7.62 15.93
N PRO A 112 2.86 8.86 16.50
CA PRO A 112 2.97 9.04 17.94
C PRO A 112 1.79 8.44 18.73
N GLU A 113 2.09 7.77 19.84
CA GLU A 113 1.11 7.11 20.72
C GLU A 113 0.05 8.10 21.25
N GLN A 114 0.43 9.36 21.49
CA GLN A 114 -0.50 10.39 22.00
C GLN A 114 -1.68 10.68 21.08
N TYR A 115 -1.53 10.43 19.76
CA TYR A 115 -2.60 10.57 18.76
C TYR A 115 -3.25 9.22 18.40
N GLY A 116 -2.89 8.14 19.11
CA GLY A 116 -3.43 6.80 18.87
C GLY A 116 -2.56 5.92 17.98
N GLY A 117 -1.37 6.39 17.58
CA GLY A 117 -0.41 5.61 16.82
C GLY A 117 0.28 4.51 17.64
N GLY A 118 1.01 3.63 16.95
CA GLY A 118 1.74 2.51 17.55
C GLY A 118 3.11 2.88 18.12
N GLY A 119 3.73 3.97 17.66
CA GLY A 119 5.07 4.40 18.06
C GLY A 119 6.18 3.38 17.73
N VAL A 120 5.92 2.44 16.80
CA VAL A 120 6.88 1.43 16.38
C VAL A 120 7.68 1.88 15.15
N ASP A 121 8.76 1.20 14.83
CA ASP A 121 9.57 1.53 13.66
C ASP A 121 8.92 1.11 12.32
N TYR A 122 9.51 1.53 11.20
CA TYR A 122 8.96 1.27 9.88
C TYR A 122 9.01 -0.21 9.45
N TRP A 123 9.74 -1.10 10.16
CA TRP A 123 9.71 -2.53 9.89
C TRP A 123 8.32 -3.13 10.08
N TYR A 124 7.55 -2.66 11.07
CA TYR A 124 6.16 -3.07 11.25
C TYR A 124 5.27 -2.63 10.07
N ASN A 125 5.50 -1.41 9.57
CA ASN A 125 4.79 -0.93 8.39
C ASN A 125 5.19 -1.71 7.12
N ALA A 126 6.47 -2.04 6.97
CA ALA A 126 6.97 -2.88 5.88
C ALA A 126 6.30 -4.27 5.91
N ILE A 127 6.13 -4.88 7.08
CA ILE A 127 5.42 -6.16 7.24
C ILE A 127 3.94 -6.01 6.88
N LEU A 128 3.28 -4.93 7.32
CA LEU A 128 1.89 -4.64 6.94
C LEU A 128 1.76 -4.61 5.42
N LEU A 129 2.61 -3.83 4.75
CA LEU A 129 2.59 -3.68 3.29
C LEU A 129 2.88 -4.98 2.54
N GLU A 130 3.82 -5.79 3.02
CA GLU A 130 4.09 -7.12 2.45
C GLU A 130 2.87 -8.05 2.58
N GLU A 131 2.22 -8.07 3.74
CA GLU A 131 1.10 -8.99 3.95
C GLU A 131 -0.19 -8.52 3.25
N VAL A 132 -0.50 -7.22 3.23
CA VAL A 132 -1.63 -6.72 2.44
C VAL A 132 -1.39 -6.87 0.94
N GLY A 133 -0.13 -6.76 0.48
CA GLY A 133 0.27 -7.02 -0.91
C GLY A 133 0.04 -8.47 -1.37
N ARG A 134 -0.25 -9.40 -0.45
CA ARG A 134 -0.65 -10.79 -0.75
C ARG A 134 -2.13 -10.96 -1.02
N ALA A 135 -2.93 -9.92 -0.85
CA ALA A 135 -4.37 -9.97 -1.16
C ALA A 135 -4.60 -10.37 -2.63
N LYS A 136 -5.74 -11.01 -2.90
CA LYS A 136 -6.11 -11.48 -4.25
C LYS A 136 -6.45 -10.37 -5.25
N CYS A 137 -6.26 -9.10 -4.86
CA CYS A 137 -6.40 -7.89 -5.69
C CYS A 137 -5.33 -6.89 -5.30
N ALA A 138 -5.05 -5.91 -6.16
CA ALA A 138 -4.13 -4.83 -5.82
C ALA A 138 -4.84 -3.50 -5.45
N GLY A 139 -6.14 -3.39 -5.71
CA GLY A 139 -6.92 -2.18 -5.42
C GLY A 139 -7.01 -1.87 -3.94
N VAL A 140 -7.39 -2.84 -3.11
CA VAL A 140 -7.50 -2.67 -1.64
C VAL A 140 -6.14 -2.38 -0.99
N PRO A 141 -5.05 -3.12 -1.27
CA PRO A 141 -3.71 -2.76 -0.82
C PRO A 141 -3.29 -1.33 -1.17
N MET A 142 -3.57 -0.90 -2.41
CA MET A 142 -3.28 0.47 -2.86
C MET A 142 -4.06 1.50 -2.03
N ALA A 143 -5.33 1.27 -1.77
CA ALA A 143 -6.18 2.16 -0.97
C ALA A 143 -5.70 2.26 0.49
N ILE A 144 -5.25 1.14 1.08
CA ILE A 144 -4.63 1.09 2.41
C ILE A 144 -3.34 1.92 2.42
N ALA A 145 -2.45 1.73 1.44
CA ALA A 145 -1.20 2.49 1.35
C ALA A 145 -1.43 3.98 1.11
N VAL A 146 -2.50 4.37 0.40
CA VAL A 146 -2.90 5.79 0.30
C VAL A 146 -3.21 6.36 1.67
N GLN A 147 -3.94 5.64 2.52
CA GLN A 147 -4.23 6.05 3.89
C GLN A 147 -2.96 6.18 4.73
N THR A 148 -2.11 5.15 4.75
CA THR A 148 -1.02 4.99 5.73
C THR A 148 0.30 5.61 5.29
N ASP A 149 0.61 5.60 3.99
CA ASP A 149 1.94 5.92 3.47
C ASP A 149 1.97 7.12 2.51
N MET A 150 0.79 7.59 2.06
CA MET A 150 0.71 8.65 1.05
C MET A 150 -0.03 9.90 1.52
N ALA A 151 -1.11 9.77 2.28
CA ALA A 151 -1.96 10.92 2.63
C ALA A 151 -1.68 11.47 4.05
N THR A 152 -1.33 10.60 5.00
CA THR A 152 -1.19 10.97 6.41
C THR A 152 0.24 11.24 6.89
N PRO A 153 1.34 10.78 6.25
CA PRO A 153 2.69 10.97 6.80
C PRO A 153 3.11 12.42 6.99
N ALA A 154 2.85 13.31 6.01
CA ALA A 154 3.18 14.72 6.14
C ALA A 154 2.39 15.40 7.28
N LEU A 155 1.14 15.00 7.49
CA LEU A 155 0.33 15.46 8.61
C LEU A 155 0.88 14.94 9.95
N ALA A 156 1.29 13.70 10.02
CA ALA A 156 1.86 13.10 11.23
C ALA A 156 3.20 13.75 11.62
N GLU A 157 4.06 14.06 10.64
CA GLU A 157 5.39 14.63 10.89
C GLU A 157 5.32 16.15 11.12
N HIS A 158 4.57 16.90 10.32
CA HIS A 158 4.62 18.34 10.24
C HIS A 158 3.33 19.07 10.68
N GLY A 159 2.25 18.33 10.96
CA GLY A 159 1.02 18.89 11.49
C GLY A 159 1.20 19.41 12.93
N ASN A 160 0.46 20.47 13.27
CA ASN A 160 0.34 20.96 14.64
C ASN A 160 -0.66 20.09 15.43
N ASP A 161 -0.76 20.32 16.76
CA ASP A 161 -1.62 19.53 17.64
C ASP A 161 -3.11 19.58 17.23
N TYR A 162 -3.60 20.76 16.81
CA TYR A 162 -4.97 20.89 16.28
C TYR A 162 -5.20 19.97 15.09
N GLN A 163 -4.28 20.00 14.12
CA GLN A 163 -4.40 19.19 12.91
C GLN A 163 -4.32 17.68 13.22
N LYS A 164 -3.43 17.31 14.12
CA LYS A 164 -3.25 15.90 14.53
C LYS A 164 -4.46 15.39 15.32
N GLU A 165 -5.01 16.18 16.24
CA GLU A 165 -6.22 15.79 16.97
C GLU A 165 -7.45 15.75 16.05
N THR A 166 -7.59 16.73 15.16
CA THR A 166 -8.78 16.87 14.32
C THR A 166 -8.81 15.88 13.15
N PHE A 167 -7.66 15.64 12.51
CA PHE A 167 -7.60 14.90 11.24
C PHE A 167 -6.82 13.59 11.34
N LEU A 168 -5.63 13.57 11.99
CA LEU A 168 -4.80 12.39 12.05
C LEU A 168 -5.39 11.32 12.97
N LYS A 169 -5.88 11.71 14.12
CA LYS A 169 -6.43 10.80 15.12
C LYS A 169 -7.64 10.00 14.60
N PRO A 170 -8.65 10.60 13.93
CA PRO A 170 -9.72 9.83 13.28
C PRO A 170 -9.19 8.91 12.17
N ALA A 171 -8.18 9.35 11.39
CA ALA A 171 -7.57 8.53 10.36
C ALA A 171 -6.89 7.26 10.93
N ILE A 172 -6.16 7.41 12.04
CA ILE A 172 -5.52 6.29 12.77
C ILE A 172 -6.58 5.35 13.36
N ALA A 173 -7.67 5.89 13.89
CA ALA A 173 -8.78 5.12 14.46
C ALA A 173 -9.64 4.41 13.38
N GLY A 174 -9.42 4.71 12.10
CA GLY A 174 -10.24 4.23 10.99
C GLY A 174 -11.64 4.83 10.94
N ASP A 175 -11.84 5.98 11.59
CA ASP A 175 -13.10 6.74 11.59
C ASP A 175 -13.18 7.69 10.39
N ALA A 176 -12.06 7.91 9.70
CA ALA A 176 -11.97 8.77 8.54
C ALA A 176 -11.07 8.19 7.46
N VAL A 177 -11.50 8.33 6.21
CA VAL A 177 -10.76 7.95 5.00
C VAL A 177 -10.01 9.15 4.47
N PHE A 178 -8.71 8.99 4.26
CA PHE A 178 -7.85 10.00 3.63
C PHE A 178 -7.52 9.65 2.18
N SER A 179 -7.37 10.71 1.36
CA SER A 179 -6.78 10.65 0.04
C SER A 179 -5.65 11.64 -0.10
N ILE A 180 -4.71 11.34 -1.00
CA ILE A 180 -3.70 12.29 -1.44
C ILE A 180 -4.11 12.90 -2.78
N ALA A 181 -4.11 14.23 -2.85
CA ALA A 181 -4.58 14.98 -4.03
C ALA A 181 -3.44 15.86 -4.59
N VAL A 182 -2.62 15.28 -5.48
CA VAL A 182 -1.45 15.92 -6.11
C VAL A 182 -1.67 16.14 -7.59
N SER A 183 -1.84 15.07 -8.36
CA SER A 183 -1.91 15.09 -9.83
C SER A 183 -3.13 15.86 -10.34
N GLU A 184 -2.96 16.50 -11.51
CA GLU A 184 -4.00 17.23 -12.23
C GLU A 184 -4.14 16.67 -13.66
N PRO A 185 -5.21 16.99 -14.40
CA PRO A 185 -5.35 16.54 -15.80
C PRO A 185 -4.13 16.85 -16.67
N ASP A 186 -3.50 18.01 -16.46
CA ASP A 186 -2.36 18.49 -17.25
C ASP A 186 -1.01 18.35 -16.52
N ALA A 187 -0.98 17.83 -15.29
CA ALA A 187 0.23 17.76 -14.44
C ALA A 187 0.28 16.44 -13.64
N GLY A 188 0.92 15.42 -14.22
CA GLY A 188 1.20 14.13 -13.58
C GLY A 188 2.66 14.01 -13.17
N SER A 189 3.53 13.64 -14.12
CA SER A 189 4.99 13.50 -13.87
C SER A 189 5.66 14.83 -13.52
N ASP A 190 5.21 15.92 -14.11
CA ASP A 190 5.65 17.27 -13.78
C ASP A 190 4.75 17.87 -12.68
N VAL A 191 4.98 17.44 -11.44
CA VAL A 191 4.25 17.96 -10.27
C VAL A 191 4.43 19.48 -10.11
N ALA A 192 5.54 20.04 -10.59
CA ALA A 192 5.79 21.47 -10.51
C ALA A 192 4.85 22.31 -11.40
N ALA A 193 4.16 21.67 -12.35
CA ALA A 193 3.23 22.34 -13.27
C ALA A 193 1.78 22.39 -12.77
N ILE A 194 1.46 21.93 -11.54
CA ILE A 194 0.08 22.00 -11.02
C ILE A 194 -0.46 23.44 -11.03
N ARG A 195 -1.77 23.58 -11.25
CA ARG A 195 -2.45 24.86 -11.40
C ARG A 195 -3.52 25.13 -10.34
N THR A 196 -3.96 24.11 -9.60
CA THR A 196 -4.89 24.32 -8.46
C THR A 196 -4.32 25.36 -7.52
N ARG A 197 -5.11 26.38 -7.19
CA ARG A 197 -4.71 27.55 -6.39
C ARG A 197 -5.51 27.62 -5.11
N ALA A 198 -4.85 28.06 -4.06
CA ALA A 198 -5.44 28.44 -2.77
C ALA A 198 -5.00 29.87 -2.48
N VAL A 199 -5.90 30.81 -2.67
CA VAL A 199 -5.63 32.26 -2.46
C VAL A 199 -6.11 32.65 -1.07
N MET A 200 -5.24 33.31 -0.31
CA MET A 200 -5.57 33.77 1.04
C MET A 200 -6.62 34.93 0.95
N ASP A 201 -7.70 34.77 1.71
CA ASP A 201 -8.75 35.76 1.89
C ASP A 201 -9.16 35.83 3.37
N GLY A 202 -8.65 36.82 4.08
CA GLY A 202 -8.74 36.87 5.54
C GLY A 202 -7.93 35.76 6.21
N ASP A 203 -8.60 34.92 6.96
CA ASP A 203 -8.02 33.73 7.66
C ASP A 203 -8.33 32.40 6.98
N GLU A 204 -8.83 32.45 5.72
CA GLU A 204 -9.17 31.30 4.92
C GLU A 204 -8.42 31.28 3.58
N TYR A 205 -8.21 30.07 3.03
CA TYR A 205 -7.85 29.88 1.62
C TYR A 205 -9.11 29.69 0.78
N VAL A 206 -9.20 30.41 -0.34
CA VAL A 206 -10.19 30.14 -1.39
C VAL A 206 -9.53 29.26 -2.45
N ILE A 207 -10.01 28.03 -2.57
CA ILE A 207 -9.40 27.00 -3.42
C ILE A 207 -10.20 26.83 -4.70
N ASN A 208 -9.49 26.89 -5.84
CA ASN A 208 -10.04 26.67 -7.17
C ASN A 208 -9.11 25.76 -7.99
N GLY A 209 -9.69 24.77 -8.69
CA GLY A 209 -8.95 23.85 -9.54
C GLY A 209 -9.55 22.47 -9.61
N SER A 210 -8.74 21.51 -10.04
CA SER A 210 -9.15 20.11 -10.13
C SER A 210 -7.97 19.16 -9.87
N LYS A 211 -8.27 17.96 -9.38
CA LYS A 211 -7.29 16.88 -9.18
C LYS A 211 -7.76 15.62 -9.88
N MET A 212 -6.83 14.81 -10.37
CA MET A 212 -7.10 13.62 -11.16
C MET A 212 -6.33 12.41 -10.64
N TRP A 213 -6.89 11.22 -10.84
CA TRP A 213 -6.37 9.92 -10.37
C TRP A 213 -6.31 9.81 -8.85
N ILE A 214 -7.30 10.36 -8.16
CA ILE A 214 -7.33 10.38 -6.69
C ILE A 214 -7.96 9.08 -6.19
N THR A 215 -7.12 8.17 -5.69
CA THR A 215 -7.54 6.92 -5.05
C THR A 215 -8.23 7.23 -3.72
N ASN A 216 -9.25 6.47 -3.36
CA ASN A 216 -10.19 6.74 -2.27
C ASN A 216 -11.03 8.02 -2.47
N GLY A 217 -10.91 8.70 -3.60
CA GLY A 217 -11.47 10.04 -3.80
C GLY A 217 -12.99 10.13 -3.76
N THR A 218 -13.71 9.02 -3.97
CA THR A 218 -15.18 8.99 -3.85
C THR A 218 -15.66 8.68 -2.43
N GLN A 219 -14.76 8.26 -1.54
CA GLN A 219 -15.07 7.85 -0.17
C GLN A 219 -14.31 8.69 0.88
N ALA A 220 -13.40 9.55 0.44
CA ALA A 220 -12.55 10.33 1.35
C ALA A 220 -13.37 11.33 2.19
N ASP A 221 -13.10 11.36 3.49
CA ASP A 221 -13.57 12.42 4.42
C ASP A 221 -12.59 13.59 4.39
N PHE A 222 -11.29 13.33 4.15
CA PHE A 222 -10.25 14.34 4.09
C PHE A 222 -9.29 14.13 2.92
N LEU A 223 -8.77 15.23 2.39
CA LEU A 223 -7.71 15.22 1.39
C LEU A 223 -6.44 15.85 1.97
N CYS A 224 -5.29 15.26 1.70
CA CYS A 224 -4.00 15.93 1.75
C CYS A 224 -3.77 16.57 0.37
N LEU A 225 -4.11 17.85 0.23
CA LEU A 225 -4.11 18.56 -1.04
C LEU A 225 -2.81 19.34 -1.25
N LEU A 226 -2.07 19.06 -2.34
CA LEU A 226 -0.99 19.91 -2.82
C LEU A 226 -1.56 20.98 -3.75
N THR A 227 -1.35 22.25 -3.41
CA THR A 227 -1.90 23.40 -4.15
C THR A 227 -0.95 24.59 -4.14
N ARG A 228 -1.10 25.53 -5.07
CA ARG A 228 -0.35 26.79 -5.09
C ARG A 228 -0.97 27.81 -4.15
N THR A 229 -0.16 28.34 -3.22
CA THR A 229 -0.56 29.39 -2.29
C THR A 229 0.10 30.73 -2.59
N SER A 230 1.14 30.77 -3.44
CA SER A 230 1.75 32.03 -3.89
C SER A 230 1.87 32.08 -5.41
N GLY A 231 2.20 33.25 -5.95
CA GLY A 231 2.44 33.49 -7.37
C GLY A 231 3.79 32.99 -7.89
N ASP A 232 4.63 32.42 -7.04
CA ASP A 232 5.95 31.94 -7.43
C ASP A 232 5.85 30.78 -8.41
N TYR A 233 6.72 30.76 -9.41
CA TYR A 233 6.78 29.69 -10.41
C TYR A 233 7.58 28.48 -9.90
N GLY A 234 7.32 27.32 -10.51
CA GLY A 234 8.01 26.06 -10.21
C GLY A 234 7.59 25.46 -8.86
N PHE A 235 8.53 24.88 -8.14
CA PHE A 235 8.25 24.14 -6.91
C PHE A 235 8.08 25.02 -5.65
N ARG A 236 8.48 26.31 -5.71
CA ARG A 236 8.27 27.25 -4.63
C ARG A 236 6.83 27.73 -4.63
N GLY A 237 6.25 28.12 -3.56
CA GLY A 237 4.89 28.62 -3.51
C GLY A 237 3.78 27.56 -3.54
N MET A 238 4.13 26.28 -3.30
CA MET A 238 3.15 25.23 -3.08
C MET A 238 3.04 24.91 -1.59
N SER A 239 1.82 24.61 -1.14
CA SER A 239 1.53 24.19 0.23
C SER A 239 0.71 22.92 0.25
N LEU A 240 0.84 22.13 1.33
CA LEU A 240 -0.06 21.05 1.66
C LEU A 240 -1.17 21.57 2.58
N ILE A 241 -2.41 21.25 2.26
CA ILE A 241 -3.60 21.67 3.03
C ILE A 241 -4.46 20.43 3.30
N VAL A 242 -4.90 20.24 4.55
CA VAL A 242 -5.95 19.25 4.86
C VAL A 242 -7.30 19.84 4.50
N VAL A 243 -8.02 19.15 3.63
CA VAL A 243 -9.33 19.59 3.11
C VAL A 243 -10.40 18.58 3.52
N PRO A 244 -11.37 18.95 4.37
CA PRO A 244 -12.58 18.17 4.59
C PRO A 244 -13.44 18.16 3.30
N THR A 245 -13.94 16.98 2.93
CA THR A 245 -14.68 16.81 1.65
C THR A 245 -16.15 17.22 1.73
N ASP A 246 -16.67 17.45 2.93
CA ASP A 246 -18.01 18.03 3.17
C ASP A 246 -18.05 19.56 3.01
N THR A 247 -16.89 20.18 2.72
CA THR A 247 -16.80 21.64 2.54
C THR A 247 -17.52 22.09 1.27
N PRO A 248 -18.38 23.13 1.34
CA PRO A 248 -19.01 23.72 0.15
C PRO A 248 -17.98 24.14 -0.92
N GLY A 249 -18.26 23.79 -2.18
CA GLY A 249 -17.35 24.01 -3.30
C GLY A 249 -16.46 22.80 -3.63
N PHE A 250 -16.49 21.74 -2.82
CA PHE A 250 -15.92 20.44 -3.18
C PHE A 250 -16.91 19.61 -3.97
N SER A 251 -16.43 18.86 -4.98
CA SER A 251 -17.23 17.84 -5.66
C SER A 251 -16.38 16.74 -6.29
N VAL A 252 -16.92 15.54 -6.31
CA VAL A 252 -16.41 14.42 -7.11
C VAL A 252 -16.98 14.57 -8.52
N SER A 253 -16.16 15.08 -9.46
CA SER A 253 -16.61 15.30 -10.84
C SER A 253 -16.85 14.00 -11.60
N ARG A 254 -16.03 12.97 -11.33
CA ARG A 254 -16.15 11.69 -12.00
C ARG A 254 -15.40 10.58 -11.25
N LYS A 255 -16.01 9.43 -11.09
CA LYS A 255 -15.32 8.15 -10.80
C LYS A 255 -14.74 7.61 -12.10
N LEU A 256 -13.47 7.26 -12.09
CA LEU A 256 -12.75 6.78 -13.28
C LEU A 256 -12.88 5.27 -13.43
N GLU A 257 -13.15 4.82 -14.65
CA GLU A 257 -13.01 3.42 -15.05
C GLU A 257 -11.53 3.11 -15.34
N LYS A 258 -11.00 2.05 -14.74
CA LYS A 258 -9.58 1.70 -14.81
C LYS A 258 -9.37 0.38 -15.53
N LEU A 259 -8.17 0.16 -16.05
CA LEU A 259 -7.75 -1.12 -16.61
C LEU A 259 -7.69 -2.22 -15.52
N GLY A 260 -7.22 -1.89 -14.34
CA GLY A 260 -7.06 -2.79 -13.19
C GLY A 260 -7.34 -2.06 -11.86
N ASN A 261 -7.02 -2.73 -10.73
CA ASN A 261 -7.33 -2.24 -9.39
C ASN A 261 -8.82 -1.87 -9.24
N HIS A 262 -9.69 -2.72 -9.75
CA HIS A 262 -11.12 -2.41 -9.83
C HIS A 262 -11.74 -2.27 -8.44
N SER A 263 -11.29 -3.06 -7.46
CA SER A 263 -11.75 -3.03 -6.07
C SER A 263 -11.51 -1.70 -5.35
N SER A 264 -10.66 -0.78 -5.87
CA SER A 264 -10.54 0.59 -5.35
C SER A 264 -11.18 1.61 -6.28
N ASP A 265 -11.77 2.66 -5.73
CA ASP A 265 -12.21 3.81 -6.50
C ASP A 265 -11.04 4.74 -6.85
N THR A 266 -11.23 5.51 -7.90
CA THR A 266 -10.31 6.57 -8.32
C THR A 266 -11.12 7.69 -8.95
N ALA A 267 -10.90 8.93 -8.53
CA ALA A 267 -11.76 10.05 -8.90
C ALA A 267 -11.03 11.20 -9.60
N ILE A 268 -11.82 12.00 -10.30
CA ILE A 268 -11.53 13.40 -10.63
C ILE A 268 -12.27 14.25 -9.61
N LEU A 269 -11.56 15.15 -8.94
CA LEU A 269 -12.08 16.07 -7.95
C LEU A 269 -12.07 17.50 -8.48
N SER A 270 -13.06 18.29 -8.11
CA SER A 270 -13.15 19.72 -8.45
C SER A 270 -13.33 20.57 -7.20
N PHE A 271 -12.72 21.74 -7.24
CA PHE A 271 -12.79 22.77 -6.22
C PHE A 271 -13.28 24.08 -6.90
N ASP A 272 -14.39 24.60 -6.42
CA ASP A 272 -15.00 25.84 -6.93
C ASP A 272 -15.27 26.79 -5.77
N ASN A 273 -14.43 27.82 -5.64
CA ASN A 273 -14.48 28.80 -4.57
C ASN A 273 -14.59 28.18 -3.17
N MET A 274 -13.96 27.00 -2.97
CA MET A 274 -14.00 26.26 -1.72
C MET A 274 -13.17 27.01 -0.66
N ARG A 275 -13.77 27.27 0.50
CA ARG A 275 -13.14 28.03 1.60
C ARG A 275 -12.65 27.07 2.69
N ILE A 276 -11.36 27.14 2.99
CA ILE A 276 -10.69 26.30 3.99
C ILE A 276 -9.91 27.19 4.96
N PRO A 277 -10.09 27.02 6.29
CA PRO A 277 -9.31 27.77 7.28
C PRO A 277 -7.80 27.63 7.06
N ALA A 278 -7.06 28.72 7.12
CA ALA A 278 -5.61 28.76 6.91
C ALA A 278 -4.84 27.84 7.89
N ARG A 279 -5.41 27.59 9.07
CA ARG A 279 -4.86 26.65 10.08
C ARG A 279 -4.83 25.19 9.63
N ASN A 280 -5.50 24.84 8.52
CA ASN A 280 -5.45 23.49 7.93
C ASN A 280 -4.21 23.27 7.06
N ARG A 281 -3.38 24.32 6.82
CA ARG A 281 -2.10 24.17 6.10
C ARG A 281 -1.09 23.42 6.93
N ILE A 282 -0.51 22.36 6.36
CA ILE A 282 0.52 21.53 6.98
C ILE A 282 1.88 22.21 6.80
N GLY A 283 2.54 22.53 7.90
CA GLY A 283 3.85 23.15 7.90
C GLY A 283 3.87 24.62 7.36
N PRO A 284 5.07 25.17 7.08
CA PRO A 284 5.21 26.53 6.57
C PRO A 284 4.66 26.69 5.16
N GLU A 285 4.17 27.90 4.83
CA GLU A 285 3.72 28.23 3.48
C GLU A 285 4.87 28.11 2.47
N GLY A 286 4.55 27.61 1.26
CA GLY A 286 5.52 27.41 0.20
C GLY A 286 6.40 26.16 0.34
N MET A 287 6.30 25.42 1.44
CA MET A 287 7.10 24.20 1.67
C MET A 287 6.41 22.89 1.20
N GLY A 288 5.17 22.97 0.72
CA GLY A 288 4.37 21.78 0.38
C GLY A 288 5.04 20.86 -0.64
N PHE A 289 5.71 21.42 -1.65
CA PHE A 289 6.45 20.58 -2.63
C PHE A 289 7.57 19.77 -1.96
N MET A 290 8.35 20.40 -1.07
CA MET A 290 9.44 19.70 -0.38
C MET A 290 8.94 18.60 0.54
N LEU A 291 7.86 18.87 1.27
CA LEU A 291 7.20 17.89 2.13
C LEU A 291 6.67 16.71 1.30
N GLN A 292 6.05 17.00 0.14
CA GLN A 292 5.55 15.98 -0.78
C GLN A 292 6.68 15.14 -1.39
N MET A 293 7.79 15.74 -1.78
CA MET A 293 8.94 15.00 -2.33
C MET A 293 9.53 14.03 -1.28
N ARG A 294 9.59 14.44 -0.01
CA ARG A 294 10.01 13.56 1.09
C ARG A 294 9.03 12.40 1.28
N GLN A 295 7.74 12.70 1.29
CA GLN A 295 6.68 11.70 1.39
C GLN A 295 6.69 10.70 0.22
N PHE A 296 7.09 11.12 -0.98
CA PHE A 296 7.22 10.22 -2.14
C PHE A 296 8.27 9.12 -1.96
N GLN A 297 9.25 9.28 -1.07
CA GLN A 297 10.17 8.18 -0.74
C GLN A 297 9.42 7.04 -0.06
N GLN A 298 8.58 7.36 0.93
CA GLN A 298 7.75 6.38 1.64
C GLN A 298 6.70 5.76 0.72
N GLU A 299 6.02 6.55 -0.11
CA GLU A 299 5.07 6.09 -1.13
C GLU A 299 5.69 5.05 -2.08
N ARG A 300 6.89 5.34 -2.61
CA ARG A 300 7.62 4.40 -3.49
C ARG A 300 8.02 3.14 -2.77
N LEU A 301 8.47 3.25 -1.52
CA LEU A 301 8.84 2.10 -0.69
C LEU A 301 7.63 1.21 -0.40
N ALA A 302 6.49 1.80 -0.06
CA ALA A 302 5.23 1.09 0.14
C ALA A 302 4.80 0.33 -1.13
N ALA A 303 4.83 0.99 -2.28
CA ALA A 303 4.51 0.37 -3.56
C ALA A 303 5.43 -0.82 -3.89
N VAL A 304 6.74 -0.70 -3.61
CA VAL A 304 7.73 -1.78 -3.82
C VAL A 304 7.42 -2.98 -2.94
N LEU A 305 7.16 -2.78 -1.65
CA LEU A 305 6.91 -3.86 -0.67
C LEU A 305 5.63 -4.64 -1.02
N MET A 306 4.54 -3.94 -1.33
CA MET A 306 3.29 -4.57 -1.75
C MET A 306 3.44 -5.34 -3.06
N SER A 307 4.05 -4.73 -4.07
CA SER A 307 4.23 -5.35 -5.39
C SER A 307 5.08 -6.62 -5.30
N LEU A 308 6.15 -6.61 -4.50
CA LEU A 308 7.03 -7.75 -4.33
C LEU A 308 6.30 -8.99 -3.80
N SER A 309 5.42 -8.79 -2.81
CA SER A 309 4.61 -9.87 -2.26
C SER A 309 3.58 -10.40 -3.24
N GLY A 310 2.95 -9.53 -4.02
CA GLY A 310 2.05 -9.92 -5.10
C GLY A 310 2.76 -10.74 -6.20
N VAL A 311 3.96 -10.30 -6.63
CA VAL A 311 4.80 -11.04 -7.60
C VAL A 311 5.14 -12.43 -7.07
N GLU A 312 5.60 -12.53 -5.83
CA GLU A 312 5.92 -13.83 -5.23
C GLU A 312 4.69 -14.75 -5.21
N GLN A 313 3.54 -14.23 -4.84
CA GLN A 313 2.30 -15.00 -4.76
C GLN A 313 1.87 -15.53 -6.11
N ILE A 314 1.92 -14.69 -7.16
CA ILE A 314 1.50 -15.11 -8.50
C ILE A 314 2.44 -16.18 -9.10
N ILE A 315 3.75 -16.07 -8.84
CA ILE A 315 4.72 -17.10 -9.23
C ILE A 315 4.42 -18.43 -8.52
N ARG A 316 4.13 -18.40 -7.19
CA ARG A 316 3.78 -19.61 -6.44
C ARG A 316 2.49 -20.25 -6.94
N THR A 317 1.48 -19.45 -7.26
CA THR A 317 0.23 -19.92 -7.88
C THR A 317 0.51 -20.60 -9.21
N THR A 318 1.39 -20.01 -10.03
CA THR A 318 1.81 -20.57 -11.32
C THR A 318 2.57 -21.88 -11.17
N ILE A 319 3.45 -22.00 -10.17
CA ILE A 319 4.15 -23.26 -9.85
C ILE A 319 3.15 -24.37 -9.54
N ASN A 320 2.15 -24.09 -8.70
CA ASN A 320 1.14 -25.08 -8.33
C ASN A 320 0.29 -25.49 -9.55
N TYR A 321 -0.19 -24.52 -10.31
CA TYR A 321 -0.93 -24.79 -11.54
C TYR A 321 -0.12 -25.66 -12.54
N THR A 322 1.14 -25.32 -12.78
CA THR A 322 1.98 -26.06 -13.75
C THR A 322 2.40 -27.44 -13.27
N ARG A 323 2.35 -27.74 -11.95
CA ARG A 323 2.50 -29.08 -11.37
C ARG A 323 1.28 -29.95 -11.63
N GLU A 324 0.09 -29.38 -11.56
CA GLU A 324 -1.18 -30.08 -11.68
C GLU A 324 -1.64 -30.22 -13.13
N ARG A 325 -1.40 -29.21 -13.96
CA ARG A 325 -1.81 -29.19 -15.36
C ARG A 325 -0.90 -30.08 -16.21
N HIS A 326 -1.50 -31.06 -16.88
CA HIS A 326 -0.80 -31.99 -17.78
C HIS A 326 -1.02 -31.61 -19.25
N ALA A 327 0.06 -31.74 -20.05
CA ALA A 327 0.03 -31.70 -21.50
C ALA A 327 1.06 -32.71 -22.05
N PHE A 328 0.74 -33.37 -23.15
CA PHE A 328 1.61 -34.39 -23.76
C PHE A 328 2.07 -35.46 -22.76
N GLY A 329 1.17 -35.89 -21.87
CA GLY A 329 1.37 -36.99 -20.92
C GLY A 329 2.20 -36.67 -19.67
N LYS A 330 2.56 -35.38 -19.43
CA LYS A 330 3.36 -34.96 -18.27
C LYS A 330 2.91 -33.59 -17.73
N PRO A 331 3.20 -33.28 -16.46
CA PRO A 331 2.97 -31.94 -15.91
C PRO A 331 3.66 -30.86 -16.75
N LEU A 332 3.03 -29.68 -16.88
CA LEU A 332 3.63 -28.54 -17.59
C LEU A 332 4.99 -28.15 -17.01
N LEU A 333 5.12 -28.21 -15.69
CA LEU A 333 6.36 -27.87 -14.98
C LEU A 333 7.57 -28.74 -15.40
N HIS A 334 7.35 -29.91 -16.02
CA HIS A 334 8.44 -30.74 -16.55
C HIS A 334 9.08 -30.16 -17.83
N ASN A 335 8.51 -29.13 -18.42
CA ASN A 335 9.14 -28.43 -19.54
C ASN A 335 10.25 -27.51 -19.01
N GLN A 336 11.47 -27.69 -19.52
CA GLN A 336 12.67 -26.96 -19.09
C GLN A 336 12.48 -25.44 -19.19
N TRP A 337 11.86 -24.97 -20.25
CA TRP A 337 11.55 -23.57 -20.44
C TRP A 337 10.73 -22.96 -19.28
N ILE A 338 9.74 -23.69 -18.78
CA ILE A 338 8.85 -23.22 -17.70
C ILE A 338 9.63 -23.09 -16.39
N TYR A 339 10.31 -24.17 -15.94
CA TYR A 339 11.00 -24.09 -14.65
C TYR A 339 12.25 -23.21 -14.68
N PHE A 340 12.91 -23.03 -15.84
CA PHE A 340 14.00 -22.07 -15.97
C PHE A 340 13.49 -20.63 -15.81
N LYS A 341 12.42 -20.25 -16.52
CA LYS A 341 11.84 -18.92 -16.40
C LYS A 341 11.32 -18.64 -14.98
N ILE A 342 10.66 -19.60 -14.33
CA ILE A 342 10.24 -19.50 -12.94
C ILE A 342 11.45 -19.29 -12.01
N SER A 343 12.57 -20.00 -12.24
CA SER A 343 13.79 -19.83 -11.45
C SER A 343 14.43 -18.46 -11.64
N GLU A 344 14.43 -17.91 -12.85
CA GLU A 344 14.86 -16.53 -13.13
C GLU A 344 13.99 -15.53 -12.36
N LEU A 345 12.66 -15.64 -12.46
CA LEU A 345 11.74 -14.75 -11.76
C LEU A 345 11.91 -14.81 -10.23
N LEU A 346 12.09 -16.00 -9.66
CA LEU A 346 12.35 -16.14 -8.22
C LEU A 346 13.69 -15.52 -7.80
N THR A 347 14.73 -15.61 -8.65
CA THR A 347 16.01 -14.94 -8.42
C THR A 347 15.87 -13.43 -8.42
N GLU A 348 15.09 -12.88 -9.36
CA GLU A 348 14.80 -11.44 -9.43
C GLU A 348 13.95 -10.97 -8.24
N VAL A 349 12.99 -11.77 -7.78
CA VAL A 349 12.21 -11.51 -6.56
C VAL A 349 13.13 -11.38 -5.35
N GLU A 350 14.08 -12.30 -5.18
CA GLU A 350 15.01 -12.24 -4.04
C GLU A 350 15.94 -11.03 -4.12
N ALA A 351 16.50 -10.73 -5.29
CA ALA A 351 17.33 -9.54 -5.51
C ALA A 351 16.54 -8.25 -5.20
N GLN A 352 15.28 -8.18 -5.63
CA GLN A 352 14.40 -7.05 -5.36
C GLN A 352 14.06 -6.92 -3.87
N ARG A 353 13.85 -8.04 -3.17
CA ARG A 353 13.60 -8.09 -1.72
C ARG A 353 14.78 -7.49 -0.95
N GLN A 354 16.01 -7.88 -1.30
CA GLN A 354 17.22 -7.35 -0.65
C GLN A 354 17.35 -5.84 -0.85
N LEU A 355 17.04 -5.34 -2.05
CA LEU A 355 17.05 -3.90 -2.33
C LEU A 355 15.95 -3.17 -1.54
N ALA A 356 14.74 -3.73 -1.45
CA ALA A 356 13.65 -3.17 -0.66
C ALA A 356 14.01 -3.10 0.83
N TYR A 357 14.56 -4.16 1.40
CA TYR A 357 14.98 -4.18 2.81
C TYR A 357 16.19 -3.27 3.07
N HIS A 358 17.08 -3.09 2.10
CA HIS A 358 18.11 -2.06 2.19
C HIS A 358 17.49 -0.66 2.30
N CYS A 359 16.48 -0.35 1.50
CA CYS A 359 15.73 0.91 1.62
C CYS A 359 15.06 1.05 3.00
N VAL A 360 14.40 -0.01 3.51
CA VAL A 360 13.77 0.02 4.84
C VAL A 360 14.79 0.32 5.93
N ARG A 361 15.95 -0.37 5.94
CA ARG A 361 17.02 -0.13 6.94
C ARG A 361 17.49 1.33 6.95
N ARG A 362 17.73 1.90 5.78
CA ARG A 362 18.17 3.29 5.66
C ARG A 362 17.06 4.27 6.05
N PHE A 363 15.82 3.99 5.68
CA PHE A 363 14.66 4.79 6.05
C PHE A 363 14.46 4.83 7.57
N VAL A 364 14.54 3.68 8.26
CA VAL A 364 14.51 3.58 9.73
C VAL A 364 15.66 4.35 10.38
N ALA A 365 16.83 4.39 9.75
CA ALA A 365 17.97 5.20 10.20
C ALA A 365 17.79 6.72 9.96
N GLY A 366 16.69 7.16 9.33
CA GLY A 366 16.42 8.56 9.02
C GLY A 366 17.21 9.09 7.82
N GLU A 367 17.79 8.21 7.00
CA GLU A 367 18.58 8.58 5.83
C GLU A 367 17.69 8.91 4.62
N ASP A 368 18.20 9.76 3.71
CA ASP A 368 17.60 9.97 2.39
C ASP A 368 17.76 8.71 1.55
N ILE A 369 16.66 8.16 1.07
CA ILE A 369 16.61 6.94 0.25
C ILE A 369 16.16 7.22 -1.19
N THR A 370 16.11 8.47 -1.62
CA THR A 370 15.55 8.86 -2.93
C THR A 370 16.17 8.06 -4.07
N ARG A 371 17.47 7.84 -4.04
CA ARG A 371 18.21 7.09 -5.06
C ARG A 371 17.83 5.61 -5.05
N GLU A 372 17.98 4.95 -3.93
CA GLU A 372 17.77 3.51 -3.76
C GLU A 372 16.31 3.13 -3.96
N VAL A 373 15.38 3.92 -3.42
CA VAL A 373 13.95 3.64 -3.59
C VAL A 373 13.46 3.89 -5.02
N SER A 374 14.10 4.83 -5.76
CA SER A 374 13.82 5.01 -7.19
C SER A 374 14.31 3.82 -8.01
N MET A 375 15.48 3.26 -7.68
CA MET A 375 15.99 2.02 -8.29
C MET A 375 15.07 0.82 -7.95
N ALA A 376 14.66 0.71 -6.69
CA ALA A 376 13.76 -0.36 -6.25
C ALA A 376 12.40 -0.29 -6.96
N LYS A 377 11.84 0.91 -7.09
CA LYS A 377 10.57 1.13 -7.75
C LYS A 377 10.62 0.84 -9.26
N LEU A 378 11.67 1.28 -9.94
CA LEU A 378 11.91 0.96 -11.35
C LEU A 378 12.03 -0.56 -11.59
N LYS A 379 12.89 -1.22 -10.80
CA LYS A 379 13.09 -2.67 -10.90
C LYS A 379 11.81 -3.44 -10.55
N GLY A 380 11.12 -3.06 -9.47
CA GLY A 380 9.87 -3.69 -9.03
C GLY A 380 8.75 -3.57 -10.05
N GLY A 381 8.57 -2.40 -10.70
CA GLY A 381 7.58 -2.21 -11.75
C GLY A 381 7.85 -3.07 -12.99
N ARG A 382 9.10 -3.20 -13.38
CA ARG A 382 9.51 -4.07 -14.51
C ARG A 382 9.33 -5.54 -14.18
N LEU A 383 9.75 -5.97 -13.00
CA LEU A 383 9.58 -7.34 -12.52
C LEU A 383 8.10 -7.75 -12.42
N ALA A 384 7.24 -6.86 -11.92
CA ALA A 384 5.80 -7.11 -11.81
C ALA A 384 5.17 -7.37 -13.20
N ARG A 385 5.53 -6.58 -14.21
CA ARG A 385 5.06 -6.78 -15.59
C ARG A 385 5.58 -8.07 -16.21
N GLU A 386 6.88 -8.35 -16.04
CA GLU A 386 7.50 -9.56 -16.57
C GLU A 386 6.88 -10.82 -15.94
N ALA A 387 6.72 -10.82 -14.61
CA ALA A 387 6.10 -11.93 -13.90
C ALA A 387 4.63 -12.12 -14.30
N ALA A 388 3.88 -11.03 -14.45
CA ALA A 388 2.49 -11.09 -14.89
C ALA A 388 2.34 -11.73 -16.28
N ASP A 389 3.16 -11.32 -17.23
CA ASP A 389 3.15 -11.83 -18.61
C ASP A 389 3.48 -13.32 -18.64
N TRP A 390 4.59 -13.74 -18.03
CA TRP A 390 5.00 -15.15 -18.01
C TRP A 390 4.06 -16.05 -17.22
N CYS A 391 3.55 -15.60 -16.06
CA CYS A 391 2.60 -16.36 -15.28
C CYS A 391 1.30 -16.58 -16.06
N LEU A 392 0.77 -15.53 -16.70
CA LEU A 392 -0.40 -15.65 -17.58
C LEU A 392 -0.13 -16.61 -18.74
N GLN A 393 1.01 -16.48 -19.41
CA GLN A 393 1.41 -17.35 -20.53
C GLN A 393 1.44 -18.84 -20.10
N PHE A 394 1.97 -19.15 -18.92
CA PHE A 394 2.06 -20.54 -18.43
C PHE A 394 0.71 -21.13 -18.02
N HIS A 395 -0.30 -20.29 -17.76
CA HIS A 395 -1.67 -20.74 -17.56
C HIS A 395 -2.43 -20.98 -18.87
N GLY A 396 -1.91 -20.49 -19.99
CA GLY A 396 -2.57 -20.61 -21.31
C GLY A 396 -3.97 -20.01 -21.30
N GLY A 397 -4.95 -20.66 -21.89
CA GLY A 397 -6.34 -20.19 -21.91
C GLY A 397 -6.93 -19.88 -20.54
N MET A 398 -6.54 -20.64 -19.49
CA MET A 398 -6.98 -20.37 -18.12
C MET A 398 -6.40 -19.08 -17.54
N GLY A 399 -5.28 -18.59 -18.05
CA GLY A 399 -4.74 -17.29 -17.68
C GLY A 399 -5.52 -16.11 -18.24
N TYR A 400 -6.33 -16.32 -19.28
CA TYR A 400 -7.03 -15.29 -20.03
C TYR A 400 -8.52 -15.12 -19.64
N VAL A 401 -9.00 -15.93 -18.70
CA VAL A 401 -10.38 -15.83 -18.20
C VAL A 401 -10.43 -15.10 -16.88
N GLU A 402 -11.52 -14.31 -16.67
CA GLU A 402 -11.68 -13.44 -15.50
C GLU A 402 -11.82 -14.22 -14.18
N GLU A 403 -12.37 -15.43 -14.23
CA GLU A 403 -12.55 -16.31 -13.08
C GLU A 403 -11.22 -16.83 -12.51
N TYR A 404 -10.11 -16.60 -13.22
CA TYR A 404 -8.78 -17.00 -12.77
C TYR A 404 -7.92 -15.79 -12.38
N PRO A 405 -7.12 -15.87 -11.30
CA PRO A 405 -6.44 -14.69 -10.74
C PRO A 405 -5.39 -14.05 -11.67
N MET A 406 -4.98 -14.75 -12.74
CA MET A 406 -3.94 -14.27 -13.66
C MET A 406 -4.38 -13.04 -14.45
N ALA A 407 -5.61 -13.04 -14.99
CA ALA A 407 -6.15 -11.92 -15.75
C ALA A 407 -6.19 -10.65 -14.88
N ARG A 408 -6.68 -10.77 -13.64
CA ARG A 408 -6.69 -9.67 -12.66
C ARG A 408 -5.28 -9.18 -12.37
N TYR A 409 -4.36 -10.06 -12.00
CA TYR A 409 -2.99 -9.69 -11.66
C TYR A 409 -2.28 -9.01 -12.85
N PHE A 410 -2.48 -9.49 -14.06
CA PHE A 410 -1.91 -8.88 -15.27
C PHE A 410 -2.37 -7.43 -15.44
N ARG A 411 -3.65 -7.14 -15.24
CA ARG A 411 -4.17 -5.77 -15.30
C ARG A 411 -3.65 -4.91 -14.17
N ASP A 412 -3.72 -5.41 -12.94
CA ASP A 412 -3.36 -4.67 -11.72
C ASP A 412 -1.88 -4.29 -11.69
N SER A 413 -1.01 -5.24 -12.02
CA SER A 413 0.45 -5.05 -11.98
C SER A 413 0.95 -3.96 -12.94
N ARG A 414 0.17 -3.65 -14.00
CA ARG A 414 0.57 -2.65 -14.99
C ARG A 414 0.75 -1.25 -14.39
N LEU A 415 -0.01 -0.92 -13.35
CA LEU A 415 0.06 0.37 -12.68
C LEU A 415 1.42 0.64 -12.05
N MET A 416 2.16 -0.38 -11.61
CA MET A 416 3.45 -0.25 -10.94
C MET A 416 4.53 0.48 -11.78
N SER A 417 4.42 0.50 -13.09
CA SER A 417 5.33 1.25 -13.97
C SER A 417 4.78 2.64 -14.37
N ILE A 418 3.63 3.05 -13.81
CA ILE A 418 2.94 4.31 -14.15
C ILE A 418 2.75 5.18 -12.90
N GLY A 419 2.03 4.68 -11.88
CA GLY A 419 1.71 5.41 -10.66
C GLY A 419 2.90 5.52 -9.69
N GLY A 420 2.88 6.48 -8.78
CA GLY A 420 3.98 6.72 -7.83
C GLY A 420 5.30 7.15 -8.48
N GLY A 421 5.24 7.70 -9.71
CA GLY A 421 6.36 8.03 -10.60
C GLY A 421 6.58 6.95 -11.66
N ALA A 422 6.39 7.32 -12.93
CA ALA A 422 6.60 6.43 -14.08
C ALA A 422 8.06 5.93 -14.16
N ASP A 423 8.29 4.81 -14.85
CA ASP A 423 9.64 4.24 -15.03
C ASP A 423 10.62 5.30 -15.55
N GLU A 424 10.18 6.17 -16.46
CA GLU A 424 10.96 7.26 -17.04
C GLU A 424 11.36 8.30 -16.00
N ILE A 425 10.47 8.61 -15.06
CA ILE A 425 10.76 9.52 -13.94
C ILE A 425 11.77 8.89 -12.98
N MET A 426 11.65 7.59 -12.69
CA MET A 426 12.64 6.88 -11.87
C MET A 426 14.02 6.92 -12.53
N LEU A 427 14.10 6.66 -13.85
CA LEU A 427 15.35 6.75 -14.61
C LEU A 427 15.93 8.15 -14.58
N ARG A 428 15.11 9.20 -14.75
CA ARG A 428 15.56 10.60 -14.68
C ARG A 428 16.10 10.97 -13.30
N ILE A 429 15.41 10.54 -12.22
CA ILE A 429 15.89 10.78 -10.85
C ILE A 429 17.24 10.10 -10.61
N ILE A 430 17.37 8.83 -11.00
CA ILE A 430 18.62 8.08 -10.89
C ILE A 430 19.73 8.78 -11.68
N ALA A 431 19.48 9.11 -12.95
CA ALA A 431 20.44 9.78 -13.82
C ALA A 431 20.90 11.12 -13.24
N LYS A 432 19.98 11.90 -12.64
CA LYS A 432 20.30 13.17 -11.98
C LYS A 432 21.20 12.95 -10.77
N LEU A 433 20.90 11.97 -9.93
CA LEU A 433 21.66 11.69 -8.71
C LEU A 433 23.04 11.06 -8.98
N GLU A 434 23.18 10.35 -10.11
CA GLU A 434 24.45 9.79 -10.58
C GLU A 434 25.29 10.81 -11.39
N GLY A 435 24.77 12.02 -11.64
CA GLY A 435 25.47 13.04 -12.42
C GLY A 435 25.64 12.71 -13.91
N ILE A 436 24.73 11.89 -14.49
CA ILE A 436 24.79 11.46 -15.90
C ILE A 436 23.77 12.18 -16.80
N LEU A 437 23.00 13.14 -16.24
CA LEU A 437 22.15 14.00 -17.08
C LEU A 437 23.03 14.97 -17.90
N PRO A 438 22.63 15.28 -19.15
CA PRO A 438 23.28 16.36 -19.91
C PRO A 438 23.21 17.69 -19.15
N GLU A 439 24.24 18.55 -19.37
CA GLU A 439 24.23 19.91 -18.81
C GLU A 439 23.02 20.71 -19.35
N GLY A 440 22.27 21.32 -18.44
CA GLY A 440 21.11 22.16 -18.75
C GLY A 440 19.74 21.47 -18.70
N GLU A 441 19.68 20.17 -18.34
CA GLU A 441 18.43 19.45 -18.12
C GLU A 441 18.02 19.32 -16.63
#